data_35c988a48cba27be78c0fad4849ebdc8
#
_entry.id   35c988a48cba27be78c0fad4849ebdc8
#
_cell.length_a   1.000
_cell.length_b   1.000
_cell.length_c   1.000
_cell.angle_alpha   90.00
_cell.angle_beta   90.00
_cell.angle_gamma   90.00
#
_symmetry.space_group_name_H-M   'P 1'
#
loop_
_entity.id
_entity.type
_entity.pdbx_description
1 polymer ?
#
loop_
_entity_poly.entity_id
_entity_poly.type
_entity_poly.pdbx_seq_one_letter_code
_entity_poly.pdbx_strand_id
1 'polypeptide(L)'
;AHLLKNSNSIIGGTALIDEPELSMHPTWQKRILPYYRSLFSSGLEQMTQLIIATHSEYVLSSALQDSDNVLVIVLNQSQAGISQRRITSPSVLPTITAAEINYLAFNIPSTDYHIELYGNLQHKLGDLNVINTDSYIKAHNLYNVSMHSKPSSFTNQNGHTTNYETLPTYIRNAIDHPDPINRPYTSYELQCSINL
;
A
#
# COMPACT_ATOMS: atom_id res chain seq x y z
N ALA A 1 -9.07 -25.80 -17.59
CA ALA A 1 -7.62 -25.71 -17.88
C ALA A 1 -7.17 -26.71 -18.96
N HIS A 2 -7.63 -27.97 -18.92
CA HIS A 2 -7.23 -29.01 -19.88
C HIS A 2 -7.73 -28.72 -21.33
N LEU A 3 -8.90 -28.11 -21.46
CA LEU A 3 -9.49 -27.74 -22.75
C LEU A 3 -8.73 -26.58 -23.42
N LEU A 4 -8.16 -25.68 -22.64
CA LEU A 4 -7.43 -24.52 -23.15
C LEU A 4 -6.03 -24.92 -23.68
N LYS A 5 -5.38 -25.92 -23.08
CA LYS A 5 -4.05 -26.38 -23.51
C LYS A 5 -3.99 -27.07 -24.88
N ASN A 6 -5.12 -27.56 -25.36
CA ASN A 6 -5.19 -28.36 -26.60
C ASN A 6 -5.83 -27.63 -27.79
N SER A 7 -6.18 -26.34 -27.65
CA SER A 7 -6.78 -25.60 -28.76
C SER A 7 -5.81 -24.56 -29.32
N ASN A 8 -5.53 -24.65 -30.61
CA ASN A 8 -4.81 -23.61 -31.37
C ASN A 8 -5.48 -22.23 -31.33
N SER A 9 -6.66 -22.13 -30.67
CA SER A 9 -7.44 -20.90 -30.52
C SER A 9 -6.93 -19.95 -29.42
N ILE A 10 -5.85 -20.32 -28.70
CA ILE A 10 -5.27 -19.49 -27.61
C ILE A 10 -4.30 -18.43 -28.18
N ILE A 11 -3.82 -18.59 -29.40
CA ILE A 11 -2.88 -17.66 -30.02
C ILE A 11 -3.60 -16.37 -30.42
N GLY A 12 -3.18 -15.24 -29.83
CA GLY A 12 -3.73 -13.92 -30.13
C GLY A 12 -5.09 -13.62 -29.50
N GLY A 13 -5.58 -14.48 -28.59
CA GLY A 13 -6.85 -14.29 -27.88
C GLY A 13 -6.72 -13.38 -26.65
N THR A 14 -7.88 -13.09 -26.01
CA THR A 14 -7.98 -12.42 -24.70
C THR A 14 -8.73 -13.34 -23.73
N ALA A 15 -8.17 -13.56 -22.55
CA ALA A 15 -8.80 -14.28 -21.45
C ALA A 15 -9.23 -13.28 -20.36
N LEU A 16 -10.51 -13.31 -20.01
CA LEU A 16 -11.09 -12.53 -18.92
C LEU A 16 -11.29 -13.46 -17.72
N ILE A 17 -10.74 -13.09 -16.58
CA ILE A 17 -10.79 -13.89 -15.36
C ILE A 17 -11.25 -12.98 -14.22
N ASP A 18 -12.36 -13.34 -13.61
CA ASP A 18 -12.95 -12.60 -12.51
C ASP A 18 -12.75 -13.34 -11.19
N GLU A 19 -12.22 -12.65 -10.17
CA GLU A 19 -11.95 -13.15 -8.83
C GLU A 19 -11.32 -14.56 -8.79
N PRO A 20 -10.19 -14.78 -9.48
CA PRO A 20 -9.59 -16.12 -9.58
C PRO A 20 -9.13 -16.66 -8.22
N GLU A 21 -8.98 -15.81 -7.23
CA GLU A 21 -8.57 -16.12 -5.86
C GLU A 21 -9.71 -16.57 -4.96
N LEU A 22 -10.95 -16.52 -5.41
CA LEU A 22 -12.12 -16.81 -4.58
C LEU A 22 -11.99 -18.18 -3.89
N SER A 23 -12.16 -18.18 -2.57
CA SER A 23 -12.03 -19.37 -1.70
C SER A 23 -10.65 -20.05 -1.68
N MET A 24 -9.60 -19.36 -2.15
CA MET A 24 -8.23 -19.87 -2.11
C MET A 24 -7.49 -19.43 -0.84
N HIS A 25 -6.62 -20.32 -0.35
CA HIS A 25 -5.69 -19.98 0.71
C HIS A 25 -4.68 -18.90 0.23
N PRO A 26 -4.26 -17.92 1.07
CA PRO A 26 -3.34 -16.83 0.68
C PRO A 26 -2.06 -17.30 -0.04
N THR A 27 -1.50 -18.43 0.35
CA THR A 27 -0.32 -19.00 -0.33
C THR A 27 -0.58 -19.33 -1.81
N TRP A 28 -1.80 -19.75 -2.14
CA TRP A 28 -2.20 -20.04 -3.51
C TRP A 28 -2.52 -18.77 -4.29
N GLN A 29 -3.11 -17.77 -3.63
CA GLN A 29 -3.39 -16.47 -4.24
C GLN A 29 -2.12 -15.80 -4.77
N LYS A 30 -1.01 -15.88 -4.04
CA LYS A 30 0.30 -15.37 -4.47
C LYS A 30 0.84 -16.04 -5.75
N ARG A 31 0.39 -17.25 -6.06
CA ARG A 31 0.85 -18.04 -7.21
C ARG A 31 -0.08 -18.01 -8.39
N ILE A 32 -1.25 -17.41 -8.24
CA ILE A 32 -2.30 -17.52 -9.25
C ILE A 32 -1.94 -16.77 -10.53
N LEU A 33 -1.35 -15.59 -10.44
CA LEU A 33 -0.91 -14.83 -11.61
C LEU A 33 0.19 -15.55 -12.40
N PRO A 34 1.31 -15.99 -11.81
CA PRO A 34 2.29 -16.81 -12.50
C PRO A 34 1.71 -18.10 -13.10
N TYR A 35 0.76 -18.73 -12.41
CA TYR A 35 0.08 -19.92 -12.90
C TYR A 35 -0.71 -19.62 -14.18
N TYR A 36 -1.57 -18.60 -14.20
CA TYR A 36 -2.32 -18.23 -15.40
C TYR A 36 -1.40 -17.82 -16.54
N ARG A 37 -0.35 -17.05 -16.26
CA ARG A 37 0.65 -16.72 -17.28
C ARG A 37 1.25 -17.97 -17.91
N SER A 38 1.63 -18.96 -17.10
CA SER A 38 2.19 -20.22 -17.61
C SER A 38 1.20 -21.03 -18.47
N LEU A 39 -0.09 -20.94 -18.19
CA LEU A 39 -1.13 -21.60 -19.00
C LEU A 39 -1.28 -20.99 -20.38
N PHE A 40 -1.05 -19.69 -20.51
CA PHE A 40 -1.28 -18.92 -21.72
C PHE A 40 0.01 -18.47 -22.40
N SER A 41 1.11 -19.10 -22.08
CA SER A 41 2.44 -18.88 -22.70
C SER A 41 2.90 -20.11 -23.46
N SER A 42 3.71 -19.89 -24.49
CA SER A 42 4.47 -20.92 -25.20
C SER A 42 5.95 -20.57 -25.10
N GLY A 43 6.68 -21.36 -24.30
CA GLY A 43 8.04 -21.00 -23.93
C GLY A 43 8.07 -19.70 -23.14
N LEU A 44 8.80 -18.69 -23.60
CA LEU A 44 8.89 -17.36 -22.98
C LEU A 44 7.87 -16.36 -23.54
N GLU A 45 7.11 -16.72 -24.58
CA GLU A 45 6.17 -15.81 -25.21
C GLU A 45 4.76 -15.94 -24.64
N GLN A 46 4.17 -14.81 -24.26
CA GLN A 46 2.78 -14.73 -23.87
C GLN A 46 1.91 -14.77 -25.14
N MET A 47 1.09 -15.81 -25.26
CA MET A 47 0.28 -16.06 -26.46
C MET A 47 -1.12 -15.43 -26.39
N THR A 48 -1.58 -15.07 -25.19
CA THR A 48 -2.93 -14.57 -24.93
C THR A 48 -2.86 -13.39 -23.97
N GLN A 49 -3.59 -12.32 -24.24
CA GLN A 49 -3.75 -11.24 -23.28
C GLN A 49 -4.59 -11.73 -22.09
N LEU A 50 -4.10 -11.50 -20.87
CA LEU A 50 -4.84 -11.80 -19.65
C LEU A 50 -5.40 -10.50 -19.06
N ILE A 51 -6.70 -10.47 -18.77
CA ILE A 51 -7.34 -9.42 -18.00
C ILE A 51 -7.95 -10.07 -16.77
N ILE A 52 -7.46 -9.70 -15.60
CA ILE A 52 -7.84 -10.28 -14.31
C ILE A 52 -8.46 -9.19 -13.45
N ALA A 53 -9.70 -9.39 -13.00
CA ALA A 53 -10.30 -8.58 -11.95
C ALA A 53 -10.09 -9.29 -10.60
N THR A 54 -9.64 -8.56 -9.59
CA THR A 54 -9.31 -9.12 -8.28
C THR A 54 -9.49 -8.10 -7.16
N HIS A 55 -9.84 -8.60 -5.96
CA HIS A 55 -9.83 -7.84 -4.71
C HIS A 55 -8.72 -8.33 -3.75
N SER A 56 -7.82 -9.20 -4.21
CA SER A 56 -6.76 -9.78 -3.38
C SER A 56 -5.48 -8.94 -3.39
N GLU A 57 -5.03 -8.53 -2.20
CA GLU A 57 -3.71 -7.91 -2.02
C GLU A 57 -2.57 -8.84 -2.46
N TYR A 58 -2.75 -10.15 -2.31
CA TYR A 58 -1.74 -11.16 -2.68
C TYR A 58 -1.56 -11.28 -4.20
N VAL A 59 -2.66 -11.18 -4.94
CA VAL A 59 -2.62 -11.16 -6.41
C VAL A 59 -1.98 -9.86 -6.89
N LEU A 60 -2.36 -8.71 -6.30
CA LEU A 60 -1.77 -7.40 -6.61
C LEU A 60 -0.29 -7.33 -6.26
N SER A 61 0.13 -7.89 -5.13
CA SER A 61 1.54 -7.97 -4.76
C SER A 61 2.36 -8.72 -5.83
N SER A 62 1.84 -9.85 -6.31
CA SER A 62 2.49 -10.61 -7.39
C SER A 62 2.53 -9.82 -8.70
N ALA A 63 1.47 -9.08 -9.03
CA ALA A 63 1.41 -8.24 -10.23
C ALA A 63 2.41 -7.09 -10.19
N LEU A 64 2.54 -6.42 -9.06
CA LEU A 64 3.43 -5.26 -8.90
C LEU A 64 4.91 -5.64 -8.82
N GLN A 65 5.23 -6.89 -8.45
CA GLN A 65 6.59 -7.44 -8.55
C GLN A 65 7.00 -7.73 -9.99
N ASP A 66 6.04 -7.85 -10.91
CA ASP A 66 6.26 -8.10 -12.35
C ASP A 66 5.78 -6.91 -13.19
N SER A 67 6.10 -5.70 -12.75
CA SER A 67 5.63 -4.43 -13.34
C SER A 67 6.00 -4.24 -14.81
N ASP A 68 7.03 -4.91 -15.30
CA ASP A 68 7.44 -4.85 -16.72
C ASP A 68 6.45 -5.56 -17.65
N ASN A 69 5.73 -6.55 -17.13
CA ASN A 69 4.81 -7.38 -17.91
C ASN A 69 3.35 -7.24 -17.49
N VAL A 70 3.07 -6.57 -16.39
CA VAL A 70 1.73 -6.46 -15.80
C VAL A 70 1.34 -5.01 -15.59
N LEU A 71 0.20 -4.62 -16.13
CA LEU A 71 -0.42 -3.33 -15.89
C LEU A 71 -1.48 -3.47 -14.79
N VAL A 72 -1.33 -2.72 -13.71
CA VAL A 72 -2.32 -2.66 -12.64
C VAL A 72 -3.14 -1.39 -12.75
N ILE A 73 -4.47 -1.56 -12.84
CA ILE A 73 -5.44 -0.48 -12.92
C ILE A 73 -6.42 -0.61 -11.76
N VAL A 74 -6.56 0.44 -10.96
CA VAL A 74 -7.59 0.56 -9.92
C VAL A 74 -8.79 1.29 -10.49
N LEU A 75 -9.96 0.69 -10.36
CA LEU A 75 -11.24 1.30 -10.71
C LEU A 75 -11.93 1.79 -9.45
N ASN A 76 -12.30 3.07 -9.43
CA ASN A 76 -13.04 3.67 -8.32
C ASN A 76 -14.39 4.16 -8.82
N GLN A 77 -15.45 3.79 -8.11
CA GLN A 77 -16.79 4.29 -8.36
C GLN A 77 -17.08 5.48 -7.45
N SER A 78 -17.58 6.56 -8.03
CA SER A 78 -18.04 7.75 -7.32
C SER A 78 -19.40 8.19 -7.84
N GLN A 79 -20.00 9.21 -7.26
CA GLN A 79 -21.24 9.82 -7.79
C GLN A 79 -21.06 10.41 -9.20
N ALA A 80 -19.84 10.80 -9.56
CA ALA A 80 -19.50 11.31 -10.89
C ALA A 80 -19.23 10.21 -11.93
N GLY A 81 -19.30 8.93 -11.54
CA GLY A 81 -19.04 7.78 -12.40
C GLY A 81 -17.82 6.97 -12.00
N ILE A 82 -17.32 6.17 -12.93
CA ILE A 82 -16.14 5.31 -12.74
C ILE A 82 -14.90 6.09 -13.16
N SER A 83 -13.93 6.18 -12.28
CA SER A 83 -12.58 6.68 -12.56
C SER A 83 -11.57 5.54 -12.53
N GLN A 84 -10.47 5.71 -13.27
CA GLN A 84 -9.38 4.74 -13.31
C GLN A 84 -8.07 5.39 -12.88
N ARG A 85 -7.22 4.61 -12.22
CA ARG A 85 -5.86 5.01 -11.85
C ARG A 85 -4.90 3.85 -12.07
N ARG A 86 -3.80 4.11 -12.79
CA ARG A 86 -2.70 3.15 -12.90
C ARG A 86 -1.86 3.19 -11.64
N ILE A 87 -1.51 2.02 -11.11
CA ILE A 87 -0.51 1.87 -10.05
C ILE A 87 0.80 1.44 -10.70
N THR A 88 1.86 2.16 -10.34
CA THR A 88 3.25 1.82 -10.70
C THR A 88 4.04 1.57 -9.43
N SER A 89 4.88 0.57 -9.41
CA SER A 89 5.74 0.21 -8.28
C SER A 89 7.21 0.52 -8.60
N PRO A 90 8.00 0.94 -7.63
CA PRO A 90 7.61 1.44 -6.31
C PRO A 90 7.00 2.85 -6.42
N SER A 91 6.15 3.27 -5.48
CA SER A 91 5.55 4.62 -5.51
C SER A 91 6.29 5.59 -4.58
N VAL A 92 6.19 5.43 -3.27
CA VAL A 92 6.83 6.28 -2.26
C VAL A 92 7.95 5.53 -1.54
N LEU A 93 7.68 4.28 -1.17
CA LEU A 93 8.63 3.41 -0.48
C LEU A 93 9.66 2.84 -1.46
N PRO A 94 10.87 2.48 -0.99
CA PRO A 94 11.92 1.90 -1.84
C PRO A 94 11.54 0.54 -2.43
N THR A 95 10.66 -0.19 -1.76
CA THR A 95 10.08 -1.46 -2.21
C THR A 95 8.60 -1.47 -1.90
N ILE A 96 7.80 -2.10 -2.76
CA ILE A 96 6.37 -2.19 -2.52
C ILE A 96 6.08 -3.15 -1.37
N THR A 97 5.24 -2.70 -0.44
CA THR A 97 4.80 -3.49 0.72
C THR A 97 3.32 -3.84 0.61
N ALA A 98 2.87 -4.82 1.40
CA ALA A 98 1.45 -5.17 1.48
C ALA A 98 0.61 -3.98 2.00
N ALA A 99 1.15 -3.22 2.95
CA ALA A 99 0.50 -2.04 3.52
C ALA A 99 0.33 -0.93 2.47
N GLU A 100 1.35 -0.67 1.65
CA GLU A 100 1.29 0.27 0.54
C GLU A 100 0.27 -0.18 -0.53
N ILE A 101 0.25 -1.48 -0.88
CA ILE A 101 -0.72 -2.03 -1.82
C ILE A 101 -2.16 -1.80 -1.34
N ASN A 102 -2.43 -2.10 -0.07
CA ASN A 102 -3.76 -1.93 0.52
C ASN A 102 -4.20 -0.46 0.49
N TYR A 103 -3.27 0.45 0.74
CA TYR A 103 -3.56 1.88 0.64
C TYR A 103 -3.79 2.33 -0.80
N LEU A 104 -2.89 1.96 -1.71
CA LEU A 104 -2.96 2.40 -3.11
C LEU A 104 -4.13 1.79 -3.87
N ALA A 105 -4.45 0.50 -3.65
CA ALA A 105 -5.49 -0.19 -4.39
C ALA A 105 -6.88 -0.02 -3.77
N PHE A 106 -6.98 -0.09 -2.44
CA PHE A 106 -8.25 -0.16 -1.73
C PHE A 106 -8.54 1.06 -0.86
N ASN A 107 -7.62 2.02 -0.78
CA ASN A 107 -7.71 3.21 0.08
C ASN A 107 -7.92 2.84 1.56
N ILE A 108 -7.25 1.77 2.01
CA ILE A 108 -7.29 1.30 3.39
C ILE A 108 -6.06 1.83 4.13
N PRO A 109 -6.20 2.86 5.00
CA PRO A 109 -5.10 3.34 5.82
C PRO A 109 -4.76 2.29 6.88
N SER A 110 -3.48 2.03 7.08
CA SER A 110 -2.99 1.10 8.10
C SER A 110 -1.85 1.71 8.92
N THR A 111 -1.73 1.22 10.15
CA THR A 111 -0.62 1.57 11.05
C THR A 111 0.73 1.19 10.44
N ASP A 112 0.79 0.03 9.79
CA ASP A 112 2.01 -0.47 9.15
C ASP A 112 2.46 0.49 8.06
N TYR A 113 1.55 0.93 7.17
CA TYR A 113 1.89 1.88 6.12
C TYR A 113 2.34 3.23 6.68
N HIS A 114 1.69 3.70 7.74
CA HIS A 114 2.11 4.93 8.42
C HIS A 114 3.54 4.84 8.97
N ILE A 115 3.89 3.73 9.65
CA ILE A 115 5.24 3.53 10.19
C ILE A 115 6.29 3.40 9.08
N GLU A 116 5.96 2.68 8.00
CA GLU A 116 6.83 2.56 6.82
C GLU A 116 7.11 3.93 6.18
N LEU A 117 6.09 4.77 6.03
CA LEU A 117 6.25 6.14 5.50
C LEU A 117 7.08 7.02 6.42
N TYR A 118 6.79 6.98 7.73
CA TYR A 118 7.52 7.77 8.73
C TYR A 118 9.00 7.37 8.77
N GLY A 119 9.30 6.08 8.80
CA GLY A 119 10.68 5.56 8.76
C GLY A 119 11.40 5.91 7.46
N ASN A 120 10.72 5.80 6.32
CA ASN A 120 11.28 6.20 5.02
C ASN A 120 11.59 7.71 4.96
N LEU A 121 10.72 8.55 5.53
CA LEU A 121 10.96 9.98 5.67
C LEU A 121 12.22 10.24 6.50
N GLN A 122 12.34 9.61 7.68
CA GLN A 122 13.52 9.75 8.54
C GLN A 122 14.79 9.38 7.78
N HIS A 123 14.79 8.25 7.08
CA HIS A 123 15.93 7.78 6.31
C HIS A 123 16.31 8.75 5.16
N LYS A 124 15.32 9.23 4.39
CA LYS A 124 15.56 10.21 3.30
C LYS A 124 16.14 11.54 3.80
N LEU A 125 15.87 11.90 5.04
CA LEU A 125 16.37 13.11 5.69
C LEU A 125 17.71 12.90 6.42
N GLY A 126 18.38 11.75 6.22
CA GLY A 126 19.67 11.43 6.83
C GLY A 126 19.54 10.87 8.24
N ASP A 127 18.59 9.99 8.45
CA ASP A 127 18.31 9.28 9.72
C ASP A 127 18.01 10.22 10.89
N LEU A 128 17.13 11.18 10.64
CA LEU A 128 16.68 12.12 11.66
C LEU A 128 16.03 11.39 12.86
N ASN A 129 16.33 11.87 14.06
CA ASN A 129 15.59 11.45 15.24
C ASN A 129 14.15 11.99 15.23
N VAL A 130 13.29 11.45 16.10
CA VAL A 130 11.85 11.74 16.12
C VAL A 130 11.55 13.24 16.31
N ILE A 131 12.32 13.96 17.15
CA ILE A 131 12.09 15.39 17.43
C ILE A 131 12.42 16.25 16.20
N ASN A 132 13.49 15.91 15.50
CA ASN A 132 13.87 16.63 14.28
C ASN A 132 12.91 16.31 13.12
N THR A 133 12.40 15.08 13.06
CA THR A 133 11.37 14.69 12.09
C THR A 133 10.06 15.44 12.35
N ASP A 134 9.64 15.56 13.62
CA ASP A 134 8.45 16.34 14.00
C ASP A 134 8.59 17.80 13.57
N SER A 135 9.75 18.40 13.83
CA SER A 135 10.04 19.77 13.43
C SER A 135 10.05 19.95 11.90
N TYR A 136 10.59 18.98 11.16
CA TYR A 136 10.58 18.97 9.71
C TYR A 136 9.15 18.89 9.15
N ILE A 137 8.35 17.96 9.67
CA ILE A 137 6.93 17.80 9.27
C ILE A 137 6.17 19.10 9.52
N LYS A 138 6.35 19.72 10.70
CA LYS A 138 5.69 20.98 11.05
C LYS A 138 6.05 22.13 10.13
N ALA A 139 7.30 22.17 9.65
CA ALA A 139 7.81 23.21 8.75
C ALA A 139 7.46 22.97 7.27
N HIS A 140 6.92 21.79 6.93
CA HIS A 140 6.62 21.42 5.55
C HIS A 140 5.45 22.25 4.99
N ASN A 141 5.51 22.62 3.71
CA ASN A 141 4.51 23.48 3.06
C ASN A 141 3.09 22.87 2.95
N LEU A 142 2.97 21.55 3.01
CA LEU A 142 1.68 20.84 3.05
C LEU A 142 1.10 20.73 4.46
N TYR A 143 1.86 21.12 5.49
CA TYR A 143 1.37 21.05 6.86
C TYR A 143 0.22 22.03 7.10
N ASN A 144 -0.90 21.49 7.55
CA ASN A 144 -2.09 22.27 7.91
C ASN A 144 -2.39 22.05 9.39
N VAL A 145 -2.34 23.12 10.19
CA VAL A 145 -2.52 23.07 11.64
C VAL A 145 -3.86 22.43 12.02
N SER A 146 -4.94 22.70 11.29
CA SER A 146 -6.27 22.16 11.62
C SER A 146 -6.39 20.65 11.38
N MET A 147 -5.56 20.07 10.54
CA MET A 147 -5.59 18.65 10.17
C MET A 147 -4.44 17.84 10.76
N HIS A 148 -3.26 18.47 10.88
CA HIS A 148 -2.02 17.77 11.15
C HIS A 148 -1.39 18.12 12.52
N SER A 149 -2.02 19.02 13.32
CA SER A 149 -1.56 19.33 14.67
C SER A 149 -2.20 18.40 15.69
N LYS A 150 -1.38 17.73 16.48
CA LYS A 150 -1.80 16.92 17.64
C LYS A 150 -0.71 16.95 18.70
N PRO A 151 -0.63 18.00 19.53
CA PRO A 151 0.41 18.13 20.56
C PRO A 151 0.38 16.96 21.53
N SER A 152 1.56 16.46 21.85
CA SER A 152 1.78 15.35 22.78
C SER A 152 3.11 15.49 23.50
N SER A 153 3.25 14.82 24.63
CA SER A 153 4.49 14.73 25.38
C SER A 153 4.84 13.28 25.65
N PHE A 154 6.11 12.96 25.56
CA PHE A 154 6.64 11.65 25.91
C PHE A 154 7.72 11.81 26.98
N THR A 155 7.58 11.07 28.09
CA THR A 155 8.58 11.04 29.15
C THR A 155 9.30 9.70 29.12
N ASN A 156 10.61 9.73 28.93
CA ASN A 156 11.45 8.53 28.91
C ASN A 156 11.68 7.97 30.33
N GLN A 157 12.29 6.78 30.42
CA GLN A 157 12.58 6.11 31.70
C GLN A 157 13.48 6.93 32.63
N ASN A 158 14.25 7.87 32.10
CA ASN A 158 15.13 8.76 32.85
C ASN A 158 14.42 10.05 33.34
N GLY A 159 13.09 10.16 33.12
CA GLY A 159 12.32 11.32 33.53
C GLY A 159 12.42 12.52 32.57
N HIS A 160 13.12 12.40 31.43
CA HIS A 160 13.21 13.48 30.48
C HIS A 160 11.94 13.51 29.61
N THR A 161 11.27 14.67 29.56
CA THR A 161 10.06 14.89 28.79
C THR A 161 10.39 15.62 27.49
N THR A 162 9.92 15.06 26.38
CA THR A 162 10.01 15.66 25.04
C THR A 162 8.61 15.98 24.55
N ASN A 163 8.42 17.17 24.00
CA ASN A 163 7.15 17.59 23.42
C ASN A 163 7.19 17.47 21.90
N TYR A 164 6.09 17.00 21.34
CA TYR A 164 5.85 16.88 19.90
C TYR A 164 4.59 17.62 19.53
N GLU A 165 4.50 18.09 18.30
CA GLU A 165 3.39 18.96 17.87
C GLU A 165 2.55 18.38 16.73
N THR A 166 3.09 17.39 15.99
CA THR A 166 2.46 16.92 14.77
C THR A 166 1.67 15.62 14.98
N LEU A 167 0.59 15.47 14.24
CA LEU A 167 -0.23 14.26 14.20
C LEU A 167 0.57 13.01 13.75
N PRO A 168 1.43 13.08 12.70
CA PRO A 168 2.25 11.93 12.33
C PRO A 168 3.14 11.42 13.46
N THR A 169 3.79 12.32 14.19
CA THR A 169 4.64 11.94 15.34
C THR A 169 3.81 11.41 16.50
N TYR A 170 2.63 11.99 16.73
CA TYR A 170 1.71 11.45 17.74
C TYR A 170 1.32 10.00 17.44
N ILE A 171 0.90 9.71 16.20
CA ILE A 171 0.50 8.36 15.78
C ILE A 171 1.67 7.38 15.88
N ARG A 172 2.85 7.77 15.37
CA ARG A 172 4.06 6.97 15.48
C ARG A 172 4.37 6.60 16.94
N ASN A 173 4.33 7.56 17.86
CA ASN A 173 4.60 7.32 19.27
C ASN A 173 3.51 6.46 19.94
N ALA A 174 2.24 6.63 19.55
CA ALA A 174 1.14 5.80 20.05
C ALA A 174 1.25 4.33 19.61
N ILE A 175 1.85 4.07 18.45
CA ILE A 175 2.10 2.71 17.95
C ILE A 175 3.29 2.08 18.68
N ASP A 176 4.42 2.79 18.79
CA ASP A 176 5.65 2.26 19.38
C ASP A 176 5.58 2.13 20.91
N HIS A 177 4.76 2.97 21.54
CA HIS A 177 4.58 3.02 22.99
C HIS A 177 3.09 2.96 23.33
N PRO A 178 2.44 1.79 23.14
CA PRO A 178 1.03 1.64 23.45
C PRO A 178 0.81 1.84 24.96
N ASP A 179 0.20 2.96 25.29
CA ASP A 179 -0.15 3.33 26.65
C ASP A 179 -1.68 3.36 26.76
N PRO A 180 -2.30 2.65 27.72
CA PRO A 180 -3.74 2.68 27.93
C PRO A 180 -4.28 4.08 28.30
N ILE A 181 -3.41 5.01 28.69
CA ILE A 181 -3.75 6.41 28.98
C ILE A 181 -3.73 7.26 27.70
N ASN A 182 -2.95 6.90 26.70
CA ASN A 182 -2.92 7.60 25.41
C ASN A 182 -4.22 7.37 24.66
N ARG A 183 -4.89 8.46 24.29
CA ARG A 183 -6.12 8.37 23.49
C ARG A 183 -5.78 7.75 22.13
N PRO A 184 -6.52 6.73 21.72
CA PRO A 184 -6.34 6.17 20.40
C PRO A 184 -6.60 7.26 19.33
N TYR A 185 -5.83 7.21 18.25
CA TYR A 185 -6.14 8.01 17.07
C TYR A 185 -7.27 7.36 16.26
N THR A 186 -8.01 8.17 15.52
CA THR A 186 -9.08 7.71 14.66
C THR A 186 -8.55 7.27 13.29
N SER A 187 -9.35 6.49 12.54
CA SER A 187 -9.01 6.15 11.14
C SER A 187 -8.89 7.39 10.26
N TYR A 188 -9.67 8.45 10.55
CA TYR A 188 -9.57 9.72 9.85
C TYR A 188 -8.23 10.43 10.12
N GLU A 189 -7.78 10.47 11.37
CA GLU A 189 -6.47 11.04 11.74
C GLU A 189 -5.33 10.25 11.09
N LEU A 190 -5.43 8.91 11.06
CA LEU A 190 -4.46 8.07 10.37
C LEU A 190 -4.40 8.39 8.87
N GLN A 191 -5.57 8.55 8.23
CA GLN A 191 -5.68 8.95 6.83
C GLN A 191 -5.06 10.33 6.58
N CYS A 192 -5.36 11.32 7.43
CA CYS A 192 -4.76 12.66 7.33
C CYS A 192 -3.24 12.62 7.45
N SER A 193 -2.73 11.80 8.35
CA SER A 193 -1.29 11.64 8.56
C SER A 193 -0.58 10.97 7.39
N ILE A 194 -1.18 9.97 6.77
CA ILE A 194 -0.63 9.27 5.59
C ILE A 194 -0.61 10.20 4.36
N ASN A 195 -1.55 11.12 4.25
CA ASN A 195 -1.68 12.03 3.10
C ASN A 195 -0.77 13.25 3.17
N LEU A 196 -0.11 13.49 4.29
CA LEU A 196 0.81 14.61 4.48
C LEU A 196 2.18 14.30 3.86
#